data_54993a9508cc80f8e53185be2da1a85d
#
_entry.id   54993a9508cc80f8e53185be2da1a85d
#
_cell.length_a   1.000
_cell.length_b   1.000
_cell.length_c   1.000
_cell.angle_alpha   90.00
_cell.angle_beta   90.00
_cell.angle_gamma   90.00
#
_symmetry.space_group_name_H-M   'P 1'
#
loop_
_entity.id
_entity.type
_entity.pdbx_description
1 polymer ?
#
loop_
_entity_poly.entity_id
_entity_poly.type
_entity_poly.pdbx_seq_one_letter_code
_entity_poly.pdbx_strand_id
1 'polypeptide(L)'
;MVIPVNLTIYVKLTGMIERLLTPIVLESLSWNPAVAILGPRQAGKTTLALEISKQLTSIYLDMENPEDKQRLESPSAYLNNHSDKLVILDEVQQYPDLFMSLRGIIDKGRREGRANGRFLILGSASNDLLHQSSESLAGRIQYMELSGLNPLEVLSADYDKQKLASLWLRGGFPSSFEASNDRQSLTWRTNFIRTYLERDIPTLGPRIPAETLMRFWTMLAHSQGEILNASKLAAALGVASITISRYLDLMVDLLLVRRFSHGLAT
;
A
#
# COMPACT_ATOMS: atom_id res chain seq x y z
N MET A 1 4.89 1.98 -35.54
CA MET A 1 5.93 0.97 -35.22
C MET A 1 5.51 0.32 -33.91
N VAL A 2 4.91 -0.87 -33.99
CA VAL A 2 4.36 -1.57 -32.82
C VAL A 2 5.51 -2.36 -32.20
N ILE A 3 5.86 -2.06 -30.96
CA ILE A 3 6.86 -2.82 -30.21
C ILE A 3 6.15 -4.07 -29.70
N PRO A 4 6.59 -5.28 -30.04
CA PRO A 4 6.00 -6.49 -29.48
C PRO A 4 6.41 -6.61 -28.02
N VAL A 5 5.45 -6.57 -27.11
CA VAL A 5 5.63 -6.94 -25.72
C VAL A 5 5.82 -8.46 -25.70
N ASN A 6 7.06 -8.92 -25.55
CA ASN A 6 7.37 -10.32 -25.30
C ASN A 6 6.85 -10.69 -23.90
N LEU A 7 5.67 -11.27 -23.87
CA LEU A 7 5.08 -11.84 -22.66
C LEU A 7 5.77 -13.17 -22.39
N THR A 8 6.88 -13.17 -21.67
CA THR A 8 7.52 -14.41 -21.21
C THR A 8 6.67 -14.97 -20.07
N ILE A 9 5.96 -16.05 -20.35
CA ILE A 9 5.18 -16.79 -19.35
C ILE A 9 6.17 -17.52 -18.44
N TYR A 10 6.44 -16.97 -17.26
CA TYR A 10 7.15 -17.68 -16.19
C TYR A 10 6.19 -18.68 -15.55
N VAL A 11 6.42 -19.97 -15.76
CA VAL A 11 5.71 -21.06 -15.07
C VAL A 11 6.08 -21.02 -13.59
N LYS A 12 5.11 -20.80 -12.75
CA LYS A 12 5.22 -20.61 -11.30
C LYS A 12 5.44 -21.93 -10.58
N LEU A 13 6.56 -22.07 -9.87
CA LEU A 13 6.87 -23.21 -8.99
C LEU A 13 6.50 -22.97 -7.52
N THR A 14 5.92 -21.81 -7.18
CA THR A 14 5.48 -21.49 -5.82
C THR A 14 4.05 -20.99 -5.84
N GLY A 15 3.19 -21.50 -4.96
CA GLY A 15 1.76 -21.19 -4.89
C GLY A 15 1.39 -19.71 -4.60
N MET A 16 2.32 -18.78 -4.73
CA MET A 16 2.13 -17.34 -4.50
C MET A 16 1.49 -16.67 -5.71
N ILE A 17 0.49 -15.83 -5.46
CA ILE A 17 -0.19 -15.05 -6.51
C ILE A 17 0.71 -13.90 -6.94
N GLU A 18 1.04 -13.87 -8.22
CA GLU A 18 1.86 -12.81 -8.81
C GLU A 18 1.08 -11.50 -8.89
N ARG A 19 1.72 -10.42 -8.47
CA ARG A 19 1.10 -9.11 -8.49
C ARG A 19 1.37 -8.41 -9.83
N LEU A 20 0.32 -7.90 -10.46
CA LEU A 20 0.43 -7.15 -11.71
C LEU A 20 1.26 -5.87 -11.55
N LEU A 21 1.39 -5.37 -10.33
CA LEU A 21 2.21 -4.20 -10.03
C LEU A 21 3.72 -4.49 -10.12
N THR A 22 4.17 -5.74 -9.97
CA THR A 22 5.60 -6.10 -9.96
C THR A 22 6.37 -5.60 -11.19
N PRO A 23 5.97 -5.91 -12.43
CA PRO A 23 6.68 -5.43 -13.62
C PRO A 23 6.63 -3.91 -13.75
N ILE A 24 5.55 -3.26 -13.33
CA ILE A 24 5.40 -1.80 -13.38
C ILE A 24 6.37 -1.11 -12.41
N VAL A 25 6.56 -1.68 -11.21
CA VAL A 25 7.54 -1.18 -10.23
C VAL A 25 8.96 -1.34 -10.76
N LEU A 26 9.31 -2.50 -11.33
CA LEU A 26 10.63 -2.74 -11.92
C LEU A 26 10.94 -1.77 -13.06
N GLU A 27 9.98 -1.56 -13.94
CA GLU A 27 10.09 -0.58 -15.02
C GLU A 27 10.27 0.83 -14.46
N SER A 28 9.46 1.22 -13.47
CA SER A 28 9.55 2.54 -12.83
C SER A 28 10.88 2.79 -12.15
N LEU A 29 11.45 1.81 -11.48
CA LEU A 29 12.78 1.89 -10.86
C LEU A 29 13.89 2.15 -11.90
N SER A 30 13.70 1.80 -13.17
CA SER A 30 14.70 2.03 -14.22
C SER A 30 14.87 3.52 -14.55
N TRP A 31 13.88 4.36 -14.33
CA TRP A 31 13.89 5.80 -14.65
C TRP A 31 13.64 6.73 -13.46
N ASN A 32 13.20 6.23 -12.32
CA ASN A 32 12.98 7.03 -11.12
C ASN A 32 14.02 6.72 -10.04
N PRO A 33 14.47 7.73 -9.29
CA PRO A 33 15.34 7.54 -8.13
C PRO A 33 14.69 6.72 -7.02
N ALA A 34 13.41 6.98 -6.78
CA ALA A 34 12.61 6.31 -5.77
C ALA A 34 11.23 5.94 -6.31
N VAL A 35 10.73 4.79 -5.87
CA VAL A 35 9.34 4.36 -6.06
C VAL A 35 8.74 4.09 -4.69
N ALA A 36 7.57 4.65 -4.41
CA ALA A 36 6.81 4.38 -3.19
C ALA A 36 5.61 3.49 -3.52
N ILE A 37 5.46 2.39 -2.77
CA ILE A 37 4.29 1.52 -2.81
C ILE A 37 3.47 1.78 -1.55
N LEU A 38 2.32 2.40 -1.74
CA LEU A 38 1.35 2.68 -0.70
C LEU A 38 0.20 1.67 -0.77
N GLY A 39 -0.39 1.36 0.36
CA GLY A 39 -1.52 0.44 0.38
C GLY A 39 -1.95 0.11 1.80
N PRO A 40 -3.15 -0.43 1.99
CA PRO A 40 -3.61 -0.81 3.31
C PRO A 40 -2.67 -1.83 3.95
N ARG A 41 -2.69 -1.92 5.26
CA ARG A 41 -1.97 -2.97 5.98
C ARG A 41 -2.41 -4.34 5.45
N GLN A 42 -1.46 -5.28 5.39
CA GLN A 42 -1.68 -6.67 4.93
C GLN A 42 -2.15 -6.82 3.48
N ALA A 43 -2.01 -5.79 2.64
CA ALA A 43 -2.23 -5.89 1.19
C ALA A 43 -1.13 -6.65 0.42
N GLY A 44 -0.01 -6.98 1.09
CA GLY A 44 1.10 -7.72 0.51
C GLY A 44 2.26 -6.86 -0.01
N LYS A 45 2.42 -5.61 0.49
CA LYS A 45 3.52 -4.70 0.09
C LYS A 45 4.90 -5.31 0.32
N THR A 46 5.15 -5.78 1.54
CA THR A 46 6.42 -6.44 1.91
C THR A 46 6.70 -7.67 1.05
N THR A 47 5.66 -8.49 0.79
CA THR A 47 5.79 -9.68 -0.07
C THR A 47 6.19 -9.28 -1.49
N LEU A 48 5.55 -8.27 -2.07
CA LEU A 48 5.89 -7.75 -3.40
C LEU A 48 7.33 -7.20 -3.42
N ALA A 49 7.75 -6.46 -2.42
CA ALA A 49 9.11 -5.93 -2.34
C ALA A 49 10.17 -7.05 -2.22
N LEU A 50 9.88 -8.12 -1.46
CA LEU A 50 10.73 -9.30 -1.38
C LEU A 50 10.81 -10.08 -2.71
N GLU A 51 9.73 -10.12 -3.50
CA GLU A 51 9.78 -10.68 -4.86
C GLU A 51 10.66 -9.84 -5.80
N ILE A 52 10.59 -8.52 -5.70
CA ILE A 52 11.48 -7.59 -6.44
C ILE A 52 12.93 -7.79 -5.99
N SER A 53 13.18 -7.98 -4.70
CA SER A 53 14.52 -8.20 -4.14
C SER A 53 15.22 -9.45 -4.67
N LYS A 54 14.47 -10.45 -5.14
CA LYS A 54 15.05 -11.64 -5.79
C LYS A 54 15.60 -11.36 -7.20
N GLN A 55 15.14 -10.28 -7.82
CA GLN A 55 15.52 -9.90 -9.19
C GLN A 55 16.60 -8.83 -9.24
N LEU A 56 16.81 -8.08 -8.15
CA LEU A 56 17.73 -6.96 -8.06
C LEU A 56 18.63 -7.13 -6.83
N THR A 57 19.90 -6.79 -6.97
CA THR A 57 20.78 -6.70 -5.79
C THR A 57 20.24 -5.62 -4.85
N SER A 58 19.79 -6.01 -3.67
CA SER A 58 19.05 -5.14 -2.76
C SER A 58 19.43 -5.31 -1.30
N ILE A 59 19.06 -4.32 -0.50
CA ILE A 59 19.10 -4.35 0.96
C ILE A 59 17.67 -4.04 1.43
N TYR A 60 17.18 -4.84 2.37
CA TYR A 60 15.89 -4.63 3.02
C TYR A 60 16.11 -4.11 4.44
N LEU A 61 15.41 -3.04 4.79
CA LEU A 61 15.41 -2.41 6.11
C LEU A 61 13.97 -2.16 6.55
N ASP A 62 13.64 -2.66 7.73
CA ASP A 62 12.33 -2.48 8.36
C ASP A 62 12.38 -1.37 9.41
N MET A 63 11.62 -0.31 9.21
CA MET A 63 11.58 0.82 10.14
C MET A 63 10.76 0.55 11.41
N GLU A 64 10.16 -0.62 11.58
CA GLU A 64 9.66 -1.09 12.87
C GLU A 64 10.76 -1.83 13.68
N ASN A 65 11.83 -2.31 13.02
CA ASN A 65 12.93 -3.02 13.66
C ASN A 65 13.97 -2.04 14.24
N PRO A 66 14.23 -2.08 15.56
CA PRO A 66 15.24 -1.22 16.20
C PRO A 66 16.65 -1.38 15.63
N GLU A 67 17.07 -2.61 15.24
CA GLU A 67 18.39 -2.88 14.68
C GLU A 67 18.57 -2.20 13.31
N ASP A 68 17.53 -2.20 12.47
CA ASP A 68 17.57 -1.53 11.18
C ASP A 68 17.55 -0.01 11.33
N LYS A 69 16.81 0.52 12.31
CA LYS A 69 16.90 1.95 12.68
C LYS A 69 18.29 2.32 13.14
N GLN A 70 18.95 1.49 13.93
CA GLN A 70 20.31 1.74 14.39
C GLN A 70 21.31 1.81 13.23
N ARG A 71 21.17 0.97 12.21
CA ARG A 71 21.99 1.05 10.98
C ARG A 71 21.84 2.40 10.28
N LEU A 72 20.69 3.05 10.44
CA LEU A 72 20.37 4.36 9.88
C LEU A 72 20.58 5.53 10.87
N GLU A 73 21.33 5.38 11.96
CA GLU A 73 21.74 6.52 12.83
C GLU A 73 22.49 7.60 12.02
N SER A 74 23.27 7.17 11.02
CA SER A 74 23.86 8.07 10.01
C SER A 74 23.38 7.67 8.62
N PRO A 75 22.15 8.07 8.21
CA PRO A 75 21.55 7.58 6.98
C PRO A 75 22.39 7.84 5.74
N SER A 76 23.00 9.05 5.66
CA SER A 76 23.84 9.42 4.51
C SER A 76 25.08 8.56 4.39
N ALA A 77 25.74 8.21 5.49
CA ALA A 77 26.91 7.34 5.47
C ALA A 77 26.52 5.92 5.04
N TYR A 78 25.52 5.34 5.70
CA TYR A 78 25.08 3.98 5.41
C TYR A 78 24.60 3.82 3.96
N LEU A 79 23.69 4.69 3.51
CA LEU A 79 23.07 4.59 2.20
C LEU A 79 24.01 4.93 1.03
N ASN A 80 25.02 5.79 1.26
CA ASN A 80 26.06 6.03 0.24
C ASN A 80 26.99 4.83 0.08
N ASN A 81 27.32 4.10 1.17
CA ASN A 81 28.14 2.89 1.11
C ASN A 81 27.44 1.74 0.33
N HIS A 82 26.12 1.83 0.14
CA HIS A 82 25.33 0.86 -0.59
C HIS A 82 24.73 1.49 -1.87
N SER A 83 25.47 2.40 -2.49
CA SER A 83 25.02 3.14 -3.68
C SER A 83 24.83 2.28 -4.94
N ASP A 84 25.32 1.08 -4.95
CA ASP A 84 25.24 0.06 -6.00
C ASP A 84 23.98 -0.85 -5.87
N LYS A 85 23.17 -0.67 -4.83
CA LYS A 85 22.05 -1.55 -4.51
C LYS A 85 20.74 -0.80 -4.45
N LEU A 86 19.65 -1.51 -4.72
CA LEU A 86 18.30 -1.06 -4.38
C LEU A 86 18.13 -1.14 -2.85
N VAL A 87 17.78 -0.03 -2.21
CA VAL A 87 17.44 -0.03 -0.79
C VAL A 87 15.93 -0.06 -0.64
N ILE A 88 15.41 -1.11 -0.02
CA ILE A 88 14.01 -1.29 0.31
C ILE A 88 13.80 -0.81 1.74
N LEU A 89 12.92 0.18 1.91
CA LEU A 89 12.59 0.80 3.20
C LEU A 89 11.13 0.46 3.52
N ASP A 90 10.91 -0.47 4.45
CA ASP A 90 9.57 -0.87 4.86
C ASP A 90 9.11 -0.06 6.09
N GLU A 91 7.78 0.20 6.17
CA GLU A 91 7.11 0.98 7.21
C GLU A 91 7.80 2.34 7.48
N VAL A 92 8.17 3.03 6.37
CA VAL A 92 8.98 4.27 6.41
C VAL A 92 8.35 5.41 7.24
N GLN A 93 7.02 5.40 7.46
CA GLN A 93 6.32 6.36 8.34
C GLN A 93 6.80 6.28 9.80
N GLN A 94 7.46 5.20 10.19
CA GLN A 94 8.06 5.06 11.52
C GLN A 94 9.40 5.83 11.66
N TYR A 95 9.91 6.39 10.55
CA TYR A 95 11.14 7.18 10.53
C TYR A 95 11.03 8.37 9.56
N PRO A 96 10.19 9.38 9.85
CA PRO A 96 9.90 10.49 8.95
C PRO A 96 11.13 11.32 8.54
N ASP A 97 12.08 11.54 9.47
CA ASP A 97 13.29 12.32 9.22
C ASP A 97 14.19 11.75 8.11
N LEU A 98 13.99 10.48 7.77
CA LEU A 98 14.72 9.80 6.71
C LEU A 98 14.52 10.47 5.35
N PHE A 99 13.33 11.03 5.05
CA PHE A 99 13.04 11.66 3.76
C PHE A 99 13.97 12.83 3.43
N MET A 100 14.38 13.61 4.42
CA MET A 100 15.36 14.68 4.21
C MET A 100 16.72 14.13 3.78
N SER A 101 17.16 13.03 4.39
CA SER A 101 18.41 12.35 4.03
C SER A 101 18.33 11.74 2.64
N LEU A 102 17.22 11.09 2.28
CA LEU A 102 16.99 10.51 0.95
C LEU A 102 17.08 11.57 -0.15
N ARG A 103 16.51 12.76 0.06
CA ARG A 103 16.62 13.88 -0.87
C ARG A 103 18.07 14.22 -1.19
N GLY A 104 18.91 14.41 -0.17
CA GLY A 104 20.31 14.74 -0.34
C GLY A 104 21.09 13.66 -1.11
N ILE A 105 20.81 12.38 -0.82
CA ILE A 105 21.45 11.23 -1.47
C ILE A 105 21.03 11.14 -2.94
N ILE A 106 19.75 11.31 -3.25
CA ILE A 106 19.24 11.30 -4.62
C ILE A 106 19.87 12.44 -5.44
N ASP A 107 19.93 13.65 -4.88
CA ASP A 107 20.51 14.81 -5.58
C ASP A 107 22.02 14.62 -5.82
N LYS A 108 22.74 14.01 -4.88
CA LYS A 108 24.13 13.61 -5.06
C LYS A 108 24.26 12.56 -6.18
N GLY A 109 23.45 11.50 -6.12
CA GLY A 109 23.45 10.44 -7.13
C GLY A 109 23.17 10.96 -8.54
N ARG A 110 22.26 11.92 -8.70
CA ARG A 110 21.99 12.60 -9.98
C ARG A 110 23.24 13.29 -10.54
N ARG A 111 23.98 14.00 -9.70
CA ARG A 111 25.24 14.66 -10.13
C ARG A 111 26.34 13.66 -10.53
N GLU A 112 26.28 12.46 -9.96
CA GLU A 112 27.26 11.39 -10.21
C GLU A 112 26.81 10.39 -11.31
N GLY A 113 25.67 10.65 -11.98
CA GLY A 113 25.12 9.77 -13.02
C GLY A 113 24.52 8.45 -12.51
N ARG A 114 24.24 8.36 -11.22
CA ARG A 114 23.67 7.18 -10.52
C ARG A 114 22.37 7.54 -9.81
N ALA A 115 21.39 8.00 -10.57
CA ALA A 115 20.18 8.56 -10.00
C ALA A 115 19.09 7.52 -9.73
N ASN A 116 18.87 6.59 -10.65
CA ASN A 116 17.66 5.75 -10.71
C ASN A 116 17.82 4.42 -9.95
N GLY A 117 16.69 3.79 -9.59
CA GLY A 117 16.66 2.48 -8.96
C GLY A 117 17.26 2.44 -7.55
N ARG A 118 17.25 3.57 -6.85
CA ARG A 118 17.92 3.69 -5.56
C ARG A 118 17.08 3.25 -4.39
N PHE A 119 15.80 3.59 -4.40
CA PHE A 119 14.92 3.38 -3.25
C PHE A 119 13.58 2.79 -3.67
N LEU A 120 13.17 1.72 -2.98
CA LEU A 120 11.81 1.21 -2.96
C LEU A 120 11.25 1.44 -1.56
N ILE A 121 10.26 2.29 -1.46
CA ILE A 121 9.70 2.75 -0.19
C ILE A 121 8.34 2.11 -0.02
N LEU A 122 8.12 1.44 1.11
CA LEU A 122 6.84 0.86 1.45
C LEU A 122 6.26 1.60 2.64
N GLY A 123 4.96 1.85 2.59
CA GLY A 123 4.28 2.47 3.71
C GLY A 123 2.80 2.15 3.73
N SER A 124 2.25 2.10 4.94
CA SER A 124 0.80 2.16 5.10
C SER A 124 0.36 3.53 4.62
N ALA A 125 -0.73 3.58 3.85
CA ALA A 125 -1.28 4.84 3.39
C ALA A 125 -1.62 5.72 4.59
N SER A 126 -0.98 6.88 4.65
CA SER A 126 -1.33 7.95 5.59
C SER A 126 -1.08 9.27 4.89
N ASN A 127 -1.95 10.24 5.12
CA ASN A 127 -1.76 11.61 4.61
C ASN A 127 -0.42 12.18 5.05
N ASP A 128 0.02 11.89 6.27
CA ASP A 128 1.28 12.37 6.81
C ASP A 128 2.47 11.86 5.99
N LEU A 129 2.46 10.58 5.59
CA LEU A 129 3.50 10.01 4.74
C LEU A 129 3.55 10.68 3.37
N LEU A 130 2.37 10.89 2.75
CA LEU A 130 2.27 11.56 1.46
C LEU A 130 2.73 13.01 1.55
N HIS A 131 2.34 13.75 2.57
CA HIS A 131 2.78 15.13 2.79
C HIS A 131 4.28 15.24 2.99
N GLN A 132 4.85 14.49 3.94
CA GLN A 132 6.28 14.53 4.25
C GLN A 132 7.15 14.10 3.06
N SER A 133 6.76 13.04 2.37
CA SER A 133 7.49 12.57 1.20
C SER A 133 7.31 13.49 -0.01
N SER A 134 6.13 14.08 -0.22
CA SER A 134 5.87 15.01 -1.33
C SER A 134 6.64 16.32 -1.17
N GLU A 135 6.76 16.85 0.05
CA GLU A 135 7.59 18.04 0.32
C GLU A 135 9.08 17.76 0.11
N SER A 136 9.56 16.63 0.63
CA SER A 136 10.99 16.29 0.61
C SER A 136 11.46 15.72 -0.73
N LEU A 137 10.66 14.87 -1.38
CA LEU A 137 11.03 14.11 -2.58
C LEU A 137 10.29 14.55 -3.84
N ALA A 138 9.74 15.78 -3.89
CA ALA A 138 9.08 16.30 -5.09
C ALA A 138 9.95 16.14 -6.35
N GLY A 139 9.38 15.51 -7.41
CA GLY A 139 10.08 15.24 -8.66
C GLY A 139 11.20 14.18 -8.58
N ARG A 140 11.24 13.40 -7.48
CA ARG A 140 12.24 12.35 -7.22
C ARG A 140 11.64 11.00 -6.91
N ILE A 141 10.33 10.95 -6.69
CA ILE A 141 9.60 9.76 -6.27
C ILE A 141 8.37 9.55 -7.13
N GLN A 142 8.10 8.31 -7.48
CA GLN A 142 6.85 7.89 -8.10
C GLN A 142 6.03 7.11 -7.08
N TYR A 143 4.76 7.48 -6.94
CA TYR A 143 3.83 6.78 -6.06
C TYR A 143 3.02 5.75 -6.84
N MET A 144 2.89 4.58 -6.25
CA MET A 144 2.04 3.49 -6.74
C MET A 144 1.18 2.97 -5.61
N GLU A 145 -0.02 2.56 -5.92
CA GLU A 145 -0.94 1.98 -4.95
C GLU A 145 -1.02 0.47 -5.13
N LEU A 146 -0.80 -0.28 -4.05
CA LEU A 146 -1.05 -1.71 -3.98
C LEU A 146 -2.33 -1.96 -3.20
N SER A 147 -3.39 -2.34 -3.91
CA SER A 147 -4.65 -2.80 -3.31
C SER A 147 -4.60 -4.30 -2.98
N GLY A 148 -5.70 -4.84 -2.48
CA GLY A 148 -5.91 -6.28 -2.40
C GLY A 148 -5.80 -6.96 -3.78
N LEU A 149 -5.81 -8.29 -3.78
CA LEU A 149 -5.80 -9.10 -5.01
C LEU A 149 -7.02 -8.75 -5.87
N ASN A 150 -6.79 -8.64 -7.18
CA ASN A 150 -7.83 -8.36 -8.15
C ASN A 150 -8.14 -9.62 -9.00
N PRO A 151 -9.25 -9.64 -9.75
CA PRO A 151 -9.62 -10.80 -10.57
C PRO A 151 -8.54 -11.25 -11.55
N LEU A 152 -7.78 -10.32 -12.16
CA LEU A 152 -6.74 -10.64 -13.14
C LEU A 152 -5.54 -11.33 -12.49
N GLU A 153 -5.18 -10.96 -11.25
CA GLU A 153 -4.12 -11.61 -10.48
C GLU A 153 -4.54 -13.01 -10.02
N VAL A 154 -5.80 -13.17 -9.65
CA VAL A 154 -6.34 -14.46 -9.14
C VAL A 154 -6.55 -15.47 -10.27
N LEU A 155 -6.98 -15.04 -11.45
CA LEU A 155 -7.27 -15.91 -12.59
C LEU A 155 -6.02 -16.37 -13.35
N SER A 156 -4.95 -15.58 -13.32
CA SER A 156 -3.65 -15.77 -13.99
C SER A 156 -3.66 -16.73 -15.16
N ALA A 157 -3.60 -17.63 -15.72
CA ALA A 157 -3.66 -18.35 -16.99
C ALA A 157 -4.95 -19.16 -17.21
N ASP A 158 -5.63 -19.57 -16.13
CA ASP A 158 -6.83 -20.41 -16.23
C ASP A 158 -8.04 -19.73 -15.63
N TYR A 159 -9.12 -19.62 -16.43
CA TYR A 159 -10.40 -19.11 -15.95
C TYR A 159 -11.03 -20.13 -14.97
N ASP A 160 -10.86 -19.86 -13.67
CA ASP A 160 -11.43 -20.68 -12.61
C ASP A 160 -12.57 -19.92 -11.89
N LYS A 161 -13.80 -20.34 -12.15
CA LYS A 161 -15.00 -19.76 -11.53
C LYS A 161 -15.00 -19.88 -10.02
N GLN A 162 -14.38 -20.91 -9.44
CA GLN A 162 -14.33 -21.09 -7.99
C GLN A 162 -13.40 -20.05 -7.35
N LYS A 163 -12.29 -19.71 -8.02
CA LYS A 163 -11.40 -18.62 -7.56
C LYS A 163 -12.11 -17.28 -7.57
N LEU A 164 -12.89 -16.98 -8.61
CA LEU A 164 -13.70 -15.75 -8.64
C LEU A 164 -14.77 -15.70 -7.55
N ALA A 165 -15.48 -16.80 -7.33
CA ALA A 165 -16.46 -16.91 -6.25
C ALA A 165 -15.79 -16.75 -4.88
N SER A 166 -14.60 -17.34 -4.70
CA SER A 166 -13.81 -17.17 -3.49
C SER A 166 -13.34 -15.72 -3.32
N LEU A 167 -12.90 -15.05 -4.38
CA LEU A 167 -12.51 -13.64 -4.33
C LEU A 167 -13.69 -12.74 -3.96
N TRP A 168 -14.88 -13.01 -4.53
CA TRP A 168 -16.10 -12.30 -4.20
C TRP A 168 -16.50 -12.46 -2.73
N LEU A 169 -16.44 -13.68 -2.21
CA LEU A 169 -16.84 -14.00 -0.84
C LEU A 169 -15.81 -13.56 0.21
N ARG A 170 -14.53 -13.80 -0.07
CA ARG A 170 -13.43 -13.60 0.89
C ARG A 170 -12.76 -12.24 0.77
N GLY A 171 -12.96 -11.54 -0.34
CA GLY A 171 -12.27 -10.29 -0.67
C GLY A 171 -10.82 -10.48 -1.11
N GLY A 172 -10.18 -9.37 -1.46
CA GLY A 172 -8.85 -9.37 -2.07
C GLY A 172 -7.67 -9.30 -1.09
N PHE A 173 -7.86 -9.26 0.21
CA PHE A 173 -6.73 -9.37 1.14
C PHE A 173 -6.10 -10.77 1.06
N PRO A 174 -4.78 -10.89 0.79
CA PRO A 174 -4.14 -12.19 0.55
C PRO A 174 -4.45 -13.22 1.63
N SER A 175 -4.25 -12.90 2.90
CA SER A 175 -4.51 -13.83 4.01
C SER A 175 -5.99 -14.24 4.15
N SER A 176 -6.93 -13.39 3.71
CA SER A 176 -8.34 -13.74 3.66
C SER A 176 -8.67 -14.63 2.47
N PHE A 177 -8.14 -14.27 1.30
CA PHE A 177 -8.38 -15.00 0.05
C PHE A 177 -7.79 -16.42 0.10
N GLU A 178 -6.54 -16.55 0.54
CA GLU A 178 -5.77 -17.81 0.61
C GLU A 178 -6.12 -18.67 1.83
N ALA A 179 -7.05 -18.24 2.67
CA ALA A 179 -7.50 -19.02 3.83
C ALA A 179 -7.99 -20.41 3.39
N SER A 180 -7.69 -21.44 4.18
CA SER A 180 -8.01 -22.84 3.87
C SER A 180 -9.51 -23.11 3.68
N ASN A 181 -10.37 -22.29 4.31
CA ASN A 181 -11.83 -22.36 4.18
C ASN A 181 -12.49 -21.02 4.52
N ASP A 182 -13.78 -20.88 4.20
CA ASP A 182 -14.53 -19.63 4.38
C ASP A 182 -14.67 -19.19 5.84
N ARG A 183 -14.72 -20.15 6.78
CA ARG A 183 -14.77 -19.85 8.22
C ARG A 183 -13.46 -19.18 8.68
N GLN A 184 -12.31 -19.68 8.26
CA GLN A 184 -11.03 -19.08 8.58
C GLN A 184 -10.88 -17.69 7.95
N SER A 185 -11.30 -17.53 6.69
CA SER A 185 -11.36 -16.24 6.01
C SER A 185 -12.23 -15.23 6.77
N LEU A 186 -13.42 -15.63 7.21
CA LEU A 186 -14.32 -14.76 7.99
C LEU A 186 -13.69 -14.38 9.33
N THR A 187 -13.09 -15.36 10.02
CA THR A 187 -12.40 -15.11 11.30
C THR A 187 -11.27 -14.12 11.12
N TRP A 188 -10.44 -14.29 10.08
CA TRP A 188 -9.36 -13.37 9.76
C TRP A 188 -9.88 -11.94 9.52
N ARG A 189 -10.92 -11.78 8.70
CA ARG A 189 -11.52 -10.47 8.40
C ARG A 189 -12.09 -9.79 9.64
N THR A 190 -12.77 -10.55 10.49
CA THR A 190 -13.31 -10.04 11.75
C THR A 190 -12.20 -9.54 12.67
N ASN A 191 -11.13 -10.31 12.82
CA ASN A 191 -9.97 -9.93 13.62
C ASN A 191 -9.22 -8.73 13.00
N PHE A 192 -9.07 -8.71 11.68
CA PHE A 192 -8.44 -7.59 10.96
C PHE A 192 -9.19 -6.29 11.22
N ILE A 193 -10.51 -6.26 11.00
CA ILE A 193 -11.34 -5.07 11.23
C ILE A 193 -11.22 -4.61 12.69
N ARG A 194 -11.32 -5.54 13.63
CA ARG A 194 -11.20 -5.22 15.05
C ARG A 194 -9.85 -4.60 15.39
N THR A 195 -8.77 -5.24 15.00
CA THR A 195 -7.41 -4.75 15.27
C THR A 195 -7.17 -3.40 14.61
N TYR A 196 -7.67 -3.22 13.40
CA TYR A 196 -7.53 -1.96 12.66
C TYR A 196 -8.24 -0.80 13.37
N LEU A 197 -9.47 -1.03 13.83
CA LEU A 197 -10.28 -0.02 14.54
C LEU A 197 -9.77 0.28 15.94
N GLU A 198 -9.28 -0.73 16.68
CA GLU A 198 -8.86 -0.59 18.07
C GLU A 198 -7.42 -0.08 18.21
N ARG A 199 -6.54 -0.41 17.25
CA ARG A 199 -5.10 -0.15 17.35
C ARG A 199 -4.62 0.83 16.28
N ASP A 200 -4.90 0.58 15.00
CA ASP A 200 -4.23 1.27 13.92
C ASP A 200 -4.82 2.66 13.67
N ILE A 201 -6.15 2.78 13.60
CA ILE A 201 -6.82 4.08 13.40
C ILE A 201 -6.51 5.09 14.52
N PRO A 202 -6.55 4.72 15.81
CA PRO A 202 -6.22 5.66 16.89
C PRO A 202 -4.80 6.22 16.86
N THR A 203 -3.86 5.55 16.20
CA THR A 203 -2.48 6.05 16.05
C THR A 203 -2.32 7.02 14.87
N LEU A 204 -3.29 7.03 13.94
CA LEU A 204 -3.23 7.78 12.68
C LEU A 204 -4.17 8.99 12.63
N GLY A 205 -5.01 9.19 13.64
CA GLY A 205 -6.01 10.25 13.59
C GLY A 205 -6.68 10.57 14.92
N PRO A 206 -7.80 11.29 14.88
CA PRO A 206 -8.53 11.66 16.08
C PRO A 206 -9.02 10.41 16.83
N ARG A 207 -9.05 10.49 18.16
CA ARG A 207 -9.58 9.40 19.02
C ARG A 207 -11.08 9.27 18.82
N ILE A 208 -11.47 8.35 17.95
CA ILE A 208 -12.87 7.99 17.71
C ILE A 208 -13.12 6.65 18.42
N PRO A 209 -14.25 6.49 19.16
CA PRO A 209 -14.57 5.21 19.77
C PRO A 209 -14.64 4.09 18.71
N ALA A 210 -13.96 2.98 18.96
CA ALA A 210 -13.89 1.86 17.99
C ALA A 210 -15.28 1.31 17.64
N GLU A 211 -16.23 1.32 18.60
CA GLU A 211 -17.62 0.93 18.35
C GLU A 211 -18.31 1.84 17.32
N THR A 212 -18.10 3.17 17.42
CA THR A 212 -18.64 4.13 16.46
C THR A 212 -18.08 3.90 15.07
N LEU A 213 -16.77 3.67 14.97
CA LEU A 213 -16.12 3.35 13.70
C LEU A 213 -16.59 2.01 13.13
N MET A 214 -16.80 0.99 13.97
CA MET A 214 -17.35 -0.30 13.54
C MET A 214 -18.74 -0.13 12.94
N ARG A 215 -19.62 0.62 13.62
CA ARG A 215 -20.96 0.93 13.09
C ARG A 215 -20.88 1.69 11.78
N PHE A 216 -20.02 2.69 11.70
CA PHE A 216 -19.79 3.46 10.47
C PHE A 216 -19.29 2.58 9.33
N TRP A 217 -18.29 1.72 9.58
CA TRP A 217 -17.77 0.75 8.61
C TRP A 217 -18.87 -0.18 8.07
N THR A 218 -19.67 -0.73 8.98
CA THR A 218 -20.80 -1.59 8.59
C THR A 218 -21.82 -0.84 7.71
N MET A 219 -22.11 0.42 8.04
CA MET A 219 -23.03 1.24 7.24
C MET A 219 -22.47 1.55 5.86
N LEU A 220 -21.17 1.83 5.75
CA LEU A 220 -20.49 2.02 4.46
C LEU A 220 -20.53 0.76 3.60
N ALA A 221 -20.32 -0.42 4.20
CA ALA A 221 -20.39 -1.70 3.49
C ALA A 221 -21.79 -1.93 2.89
N HIS A 222 -22.86 -1.55 3.60
CA HIS A 222 -24.24 -1.63 3.10
C HIS A 222 -24.55 -0.59 2.01
N SER A 223 -23.82 0.51 1.96
CA SER A 223 -23.98 1.58 0.97
C SER A 223 -22.96 1.51 -0.17
N GLN A 224 -22.30 0.36 -0.36
CA GLN A 224 -21.28 0.20 -1.40
C GLN A 224 -21.89 0.37 -2.79
N GLY A 225 -21.27 1.23 -3.60
CA GLY A 225 -21.73 1.51 -4.97
C GLY A 225 -22.90 2.51 -5.06
N GLU A 226 -23.38 3.04 -3.93
CA GLU A 226 -24.44 4.03 -3.87
C GLU A 226 -23.89 5.46 -3.81
N ILE A 227 -24.79 6.42 -4.09
CA ILE A 227 -24.51 7.85 -3.85
C ILE A 227 -24.46 8.08 -2.34
N LEU A 228 -23.35 8.62 -1.85
CA LEU A 228 -23.16 8.89 -0.44
C LEU A 228 -24.17 9.91 0.10
N ASN A 229 -24.95 9.52 1.10
CA ASN A 229 -25.82 10.42 1.85
C ASN A 229 -25.28 10.63 3.26
N ALA A 230 -24.43 11.62 3.44
CA ALA A 230 -23.79 11.93 4.73
C ALA A 230 -24.83 12.29 5.83
N SER A 231 -25.95 12.93 5.47
CA SER A 231 -26.99 13.29 6.45
C SER A 231 -27.72 12.05 6.98
N LYS A 232 -28.00 11.05 6.13
CA LYS A 232 -28.61 9.77 6.53
C LYS A 232 -27.68 9.00 7.48
N LEU A 233 -26.39 8.93 7.15
CA LEU A 233 -25.38 8.28 7.98
C LEU A 233 -25.21 9.00 9.33
N ALA A 234 -25.22 10.33 9.32
CA ALA A 234 -25.09 11.17 10.51
C ALA A 234 -26.27 10.94 11.48
N ALA A 235 -27.49 10.95 10.95
CA ALA A 235 -28.69 10.67 11.76
C ALA A 235 -28.64 9.27 12.40
N ALA A 236 -28.22 8.25 11.65
CA ALA A 236 -28.14 6.88 12.15
C ALA A 236 -27.01 6.66 13.19
N LEU A 237 -25.92 7.44 13.12
CA LEU A 237 -24.81 7.39 14.08
C LEU A 237 -24.98 8.35 15.27
N GLY A 238 -25.95 9.28 15.20
CA GLY A 238 -26.13 10.31 16.23
C GLY A 238 -25.03 11.37 16.25
N VAL A 239 -24.46 11.71 15.08
CA VAL A 239 -23.37 12.68 14.93
C VAL A 239 -23.72 13.75 13.89
N ALA A 240 -22.92 14.81 13.79
CA ALA A 240 -23.08 15.82 12.74
C ALA A 240 -22.60 15.31 11.37
N SER A 241 -23.19 15.80 10.27
CA SER A 241 -22.80 15.43 8.91
C SER A 241 -21.32 15.72 8.62
N ILE A 242 -20.76 16.78 9.17
CA ILE A 242 -19.33 17.10 9.05
C ILE A 242 -18.44 16.02 9.69
N THR A 243 -18.92 15.37 10.76
CA THR A 243 -18.22 14.26 11.41
C THR A 243 -18.17 13.04 10.51
N ILE A 244 -19.28 12.75 9.79
CA ILE A 244 -19.32 11.68 8.79
C ILE A 244 -18.27 11.91 7.69
N SER A 245 -18.18 13.15 7.18
CA SER A 245 -17.18 13.47 6.16
C SER A 245 -15.76 13.22 6.67
N ARG A 246 -15.44 13.63 7.90
CA ARG A 246 -14.13 13.37 8.52
C ARG A 246 -13.84 11.87 8.72
N TYR A 247 -14.85 11.08 9.11
CA TYR A 247 -14.68 9.62 9.24
C TYR A 247 -14.46 8.97 7.88
N LEU A 248 -15.16 9.46 6.86
CA LEU A 248 -14.99 8.97 5.51
C LEU A 248 -13.60 9.36 4.95
N ASP A 249 -13.16 10.61 5.14
CA ASP A 249 -11.83 11.06 4.75
C ASP A 249 -10.75 10.17 5.38
N LEU A 250 -10.85 9.91 6.68
CA LEU A 250 -9.94 8.99 7.37
C LEU A 250 -9.91 7.58 6.74
N MET A 251 -11.08 7.01 6.38
CA MET A 251 -11.13 5.70 5.72
C MET A 251 -10.55 5.72 4.30
N VAL A 252 -10.70 6.83 3.59
CA VAL A 252 -10.11 7.05 2.26
C VAL A 252 -8.61 7.20 2.37
N ASP A 253 -8.12 7.98 3.32
CA ASP A 253 -6.68 8.18 3.56
C ASP A 253 -5.96 6.88 3.92
N LEU A 254 -6.68 5.96 4.57
CA LEU A 254 -6.18 4.62 4.89
C LEU A 254 -6.34 3.61 3.75
N LEU A 255 -6.83 4.03 2.58
CA LEU A 255 -7.12 3.21 1.40
C LEU A 255 -8.08 2.03 1.69
N LEU A 256 -8.94 2.16 2.70
CA LEU A 256 -9.97 1.17 3.04
C LEU A 256 -11.25 1.38 2.23
N VAL A 257 -11.50 2.62 1.84
CA VAL A 257 -12.65 3.04 1.05
C VAL A 257 -12.16 3.90 -0.12
N ARG A 258 -12.79 3.74 -1.28
CA ARG A 258 -12.59 4.63 -2.42
C ARG A 258 -13.81 5.49 -2.62
N ARG A 259 -13.59 6.79 -2.80
CA ARG A 259 -14.61 7.74 -3.18
C ARG A 259 -14.48 8.02 -4.68
N PHE A 260 -15.48 7.66 -5.44
CA PHE A 260 -15.54 8.07 -6.83
C PHE A 260 -16.22 9.44 -6.90
N SER A 261 -15.55 10.42 -7.50
CA SER A 261 -16.21 11.67 -7.90
C SER A 261 -17.20 11.38 -9.03
N HIS A 262 -18.30 12.09 -9.10
CA HIS A 262 -19.14 12.06 -10.30
C HIS A 262 -18.25 12.35 -11.49
N GLY A 263 -18.07 11.36 -12.37
CA GLY A 263 -17.41 11.58 -13.64
C GLY A 263 -18.20 12.62 -14.41
N LEU A 264 -17.64 13.81 -14.57
CA LEU A 264 -18.01 14.65 -15.68
C LEU A 264 -17.60 13.83 -16.91
N ALA A 265 -18.60 13.25 -17.60
CA ALA A 265 -18.39 12.73 -18.94
C ALA A 265 -17.91 13.94 -19.78
N THR A 266 -16.60 13.96 -20.06
CA THR A 266 -16.00 14.81 -21.07
C THR A 266 -15.97 14.05 -22.37
#